data_121687241b295d8499b1007033c5b73e
#
_entry.id   121687241b295d8499b1007033c5b73e
#
_cell.length_a   1.000
_cell.length_b   1.000
_cell.length_c   1.000
_cell.angle_alpha   90.00
_cell.angle_beta   90.00
_cell.angle_gamma   90.00
#
_symmetry.space_group_name_H-M   'P 1'
#
loop_
_entity.id
_entity.type
_entity.pdbx_description
1 polymer ?
#
loop_
_entity_poly.entity_id
_entity_poly.type
_entity_poly.pdbx_seq_one_letter_code
_entity_poly.pdbx_strand_id
1 'polypeptide(L)'
;MQQSYDVVIIGGGVVGSAIARELSRYKLRIAVLEKESDVCTQTSGRNTGMLHAGFLYKTGSLKAICAVEGNQEFDQVARELDVPFKRTGKLIVGFTDEHRLRLEQFMARGEANGVKGLELIDRKRMDELDPSAGGNFAMWCPASGILDPFLYTIALAENAVHNGAESPARPGRPTAPTCSTPPGATFTPAGW
;
A
#
# COMPACT_ATOMS: atom_id res chain seq x y z
N MET A 1 19.78 -29.68 -14.35
CA MET A 1 20.64 -28.57 -13.89
C MET A 1 20.06 -28.02 -12.62
N GLN A 2 20.88 -27.85 -11.59
CA GLN A 2 20.43 -27.27 -10.32
C GLN A 2 20.23 -25.76 -10.54
N GLN A 3 19.00 -25.27 -10.43
CA GLN A 3 18.74 -23.82 -10.47
C GLN A 3 19.28 -23.20 -9.20
N SER A 4 20.10 -22.17 -9.30
CA SER A 4 20.60 -21.39 -8.18
C SER A 4 20.07 -19.97 -8.27
N TYR A 5 19.63 -19.42 -7.14
CA TYR A 5 19.11 -18.04 -7.03
C TYR A 5 20.02 -17.23 -6.13
N ASP A 6 20.13 -15.94 -6.41
CA ASP A 6 20.85 -14.99 -5.58
C ASP A 6 19.99 -14.55 -4.38
N VAL A 7 18.65 -14.48 -4.59
CA VAL A 7 17.67 -14.14 -3.55
C VAL A 7 16.45 -15.04 -3.68
N VAL A 8 15.97 -15.56 -2.56
CA VAL A 8 14.68 -16.27 -2.44
C VAL A 8 13.78 -15.53 -1.47
N ILE A 9 12.59 -15.14 -1.93
CA ILE A 9 11.56 -14.47 -1.14
C ILE A 9 10.48 -15.49 -0.79
N ILE A 10 10.15 -15.60 0.48
CA ILE A 10 9.10 -16.52 0.97
C ILE A 10 7.82 -15.75 1.24
N GLY A 11 6.80 -16.03 0.44
CA GLY A 11 5.46 -15.43 0.50
C GLY A 11 5.18 -14.45 -0.65
N GLY A 12 4.10 -14.71 -1.38
CA GLY A 12 3.57 -13.89 -2.50
C GLY A 12 2.50 -12.89 -2.06
N GLY A 13 2.54 -12.42 -0.82
CA GLY A 13 1.72 -11.30 -0.36
C GLY A 13 2.32 -9.95 -0.77
N VAL A 14 1.65 -8.85 -0.41
CA VAL A 14 2.04 -7.47 -0.78
C VAL A 14 3.50 -7.15 -0.45
N VAL A 15 4.00 -7.60 0.71
CA VAL A 15 5.38 -7.34 1.14
C VAL A 15 6.38 -8.10 0.27
N GLY A 16 6.18 -9.41 0.06
CA GLY A 16 7.07 -10.22 -0.78
C GLY A 16 7.06 -9.76 -2.24
N SER A 17 5.90 -9.41 -2.77
CA SER A 17 5.75 -8.88 -4.13
C SER A 17 6.43 -7.52 -4.30
N ALA A 18 6.32 -6.63 -3.30
CA ALA A 18 7.01 -5.34 -3.30
C ALA A 18 8.54 -5.50 -3.25
N ILE A 19 9.05 -6.41 -2.40
CA ILE A 19 10.47 -6.72 -2.32
C ILE A 19 10.97 -7.31 -3.65
N ALA A 20 10.21 -8.23 -4.25
CA ALA A 20 10.56 -8.81 -5.53
C ALA A 20 10.64 -7.75 -6.65
N ARG A 21 9.64 -6.84 -6.69
CA ARG A 21 9.65 -5.71 -7.62
C ARG A 21 10.88 -4.82 -7.43
N GLU A 22 11.19 -4.44 -6.20
CA GLU A 22 12.34 -3.57 -5.95
C GLU A 22 13.67 -4.24 -6.31
N LEU A 23 13.85 -5.51 -5.93
CA LEU A 23 15.06 -6.25 -6.26
C LEU A 23 15.20 -6.57 -7.75
N SER A 24 14.09 -6.64 -8.50
CA SER A 24 14.13 -6.87 -9.96
C SER A 24 14.75 -5.73 -10.76
N ARG A 25 15.04 -4.59 -10.13
CA ARG A 25 15.85 -3.50 -10.71
C ARG A 25 17.34 -3.85 -10.83
N TYR A 26 17.76 -4.89 -10.16
CA TYR A 26 19.17 -5.29 -10.11
C TYR A 26 19.38 -6.57 -10.93
N LYS A 27 20.62 -6.82 -11.35
CA LYS A 27 21.00 -8.06 -12.06
C LYS A 27 21.11 -9.23 -11.10
N LEU A 28 19.98 -9.62 -10.51
CA LEU A 28 19.85 -10.71 -9.56
C LEU A 28 18.90 -11.78 -10.10
N ARG A 29 19.19 -13.03 -9.80
CA ARG A 29 18.23 -14.12 -10.01
C ARG A 29 17.37 -14.24 -8.76
N ILE A 30 16.12 -13.87 -8.89
CA ILE A 30 15.17 -13.75 -7.78
C ILE A 30 14.09 -14.81 -7.95
N ALA A 31 13.79 -15.55 -6.88
CA ALA A 31 12.64 -16.45 -6.83
C ALA A 31 11.69 -16.03 -5.73
N VAL A 32 10.38 -16.05 -6.00
CA VAL A 32 9.31 -15.87 -5.01
C VAL A 32 8.62 -17.20 -4.79
N LEU A 33 8.69 -17.73 -3.59
CA LEU A 33 8.02 -18.98 -3.19
C LEU A 33 6.71 -18.67 -2.47
N GLU A 34 5.58 -19.10 -3.03
CA GLU A 34 4.26 -19.00 -2.39
C GLU A 34 3.71 -20.42 -2.15
N LYS A 35 3.18 -20.64 -0.94
CA LYS A 35 2.61 -21.93 -0.54
C LYS A 35 1.23 -22.18 -1.14
N GLU A 36 0.51 -21.11 -1.40
CA GLU A 36 -0.84 -21.15 -1.97
C GLU A 36 -0.78 -21.33 -3.50
N SER A 37 -1.94 -21.45 -4.11
CA SER A 37 -2.04 -21.63 -5.56
C SER A 37 -1.73 -20.36 -6.36
N ASP A 38 -1.80 -19.20 -5.71
CA ASP A 38 -1.61 -17.90 -6.34
C ASP A 38 -1.11 -16.86 -5.31
N VAL A 39 -0.64 -15.72 -5.81
CA VAL A 39 -0.29 -14.57 -4.97
C VAL A 39 -1.56 -13.95 -4.34
N CYS A 40 -1.39 -13.19 -3.28
CA CYS A 40 -2.48 -12.41 -2.66
C CYS A 40 -3.67 -13.20 -2.11
N THR A 41 -3.57 -14.50 -1.94
CA THR A 41 -4.68 -15.36 -1.47
C THR A 41 -5.00 -15.23 0.01
N GLN A 42 -4.10 -14.62 0.80
CA GLN A 42 -4.22 -14.45 2.24
C GLN A 42 -4.54 -12.98 2.64
N THR A 43 -3.99 -12.50 3.75
CA THR A 43 -4.28 -11.19 4.37
C THR A 43 -4.15 -10.00 3.41
N SER A 44 -3.21 -10.05 2.46
CA SER A 44 -2.96 -8.95 1.52
C SER A 44 -4.16 -8.61 0.65
N GLY A 45 -4.98 -9.61 0.26
CA GLY A 45 -6.21 -9.40 -0.51
C GLY A 45 -7.48 -9.32 0.36
N ARG A 46 -7.37 -9.44 1.69
CA ARG A 46 -8.52 -9.56 2.60
C ARG A 46 -8.46 -8.50 3.70
N ASN A 47 -8.39 -7.25 3.30
CA ASN A 47 -8.35 -6.09 4.19
C ASN A 47 -9.22 -4.96 3.61
N THR A 48 -9.28 -3.83 4.29
CA THR A 48 -10.16 -2.71 3.93
C THR A 48 -9.65 -1.86 2.76
N GLY A 49 -8.48 -2.14 2.21
CA GLY A 49 -7.87 -1.31 1.17
C GLY A 49 -7.55 0.12 1.61
N MET A 50 -7.44 0.36 2.91
CA MET A 50 -7.18 1.70 3.42
C MET A 50 -5.71 2.09 3.23
N LEU A 51 -5.48 3.18 2.50
CA LEU A 51 -4.19 3.85 2.42
C LEU A 51 -4.00 4.74 3.66
N HIS A 52 -3.30 4.21 4.65
CA HIS A 52 -3.07 4.88 5.92
C HIS A 52 -2.04 6.00 5.79
N ALA A 53 -2.29 7.15 6.45
CA ALA A 53 -1.39 8.30 6.45
C ALA A 53 -0.30 8.26 7.54
N GLY A 54 -0.42 7.41 8.58
CA GLY A 54 0.62 7.23 9.60
C GLY A 54 0.39 7.94 10.94
N PHE A 55 -0.68 8.72 11.12
CA PHE A 55 -0.94 9.49 12.35
C PHE A 55 -1.25 8.64 13.60
N LEU A 56 -1.65 7.38 13.43
CA LEU A 56 -1.99 6.48 14.57
C LEU A 56 -0.75 5.81 15.18
N TYR A 57 0.38 5.78 14.49
CA TYR A 57 1.53 4.99 14.90
C TYR A 57 2.47 5.76 15.81
N LYS A 58 3.12 5.04 16.75
CA LYS A 58 4.07 5.63 17.71
C LYS A 58 5.19 6.33 16.93
N THR A 59 5.43 7.60 17.25
CA THR A 59 6.49 8.41 16.66
C THR A 59 7.86 7.74 16.82
N GLY A 60 8.66 7.77 15.75
CA GLY A 60 9.98 7.15 15.67
C GLY A 60 9.97 5.63 15.47
N SER A 61 8.80 4.98 15.39
CA SER A 61 8.73 3.55 15.05
C SER A 61 8.87 3.36 13.53
N LEU A 62 9.48 2.23 13.13
CA LEU A 62 9.53 1.84 11.71
C LEU A 62 8.15 1.83 11.06
N LYS A 63 7.11 1.42 11.82
CA LYS A 63 5.73 1.43 11.32
C LYS A 63 5.25 2.84 10.99
N ALA A 64 5.60 3.86 11.78
CA ALA A 64 5.26 5.24 11.48
C ALA A 64 6.01 5.75 10.26
N ILE A 65 7.32 5.53 10.22
CA ILE A 65 8.21 5.94 9.11
C ILE A 65 7.71 5.33 7.80
N CYS A 66 7.64 4.02 7.71
CA CYS A 66 7.21 3.33 6.48
C CYS A 66 5.77 3.67 6.07
N ALA A 67 4.86 3.94 7.04
CA ALA A 67 3.49 4.32 6.70
C ALA A 67 3.41 5.72 6.08
N VAL A 68 4.22 6.66 6.58
CA VAL A 68 4.27 8.03 6.04
C VAL A 68 4.96 8.07 4.68
N GLU A 69 6.14 7.46 4.57
CA GLU A 69 6.89 7.38 3.32
C GLU A 69 6.09 6.67 2.23
N GLY A 70 5.58 5.46 2.51
CA GLY A 70 4.77 4.70 1.58
C GLY A 70 3.48 5.41 1.17
N ASN A 71 2.86 6.20 2.07
CA ASN A 71 1.72 7.04 1.72
C ASN A 71 2.09 8.16 0.75
N GLN A 72 3.23 8.83 0.97
CA GLN A 72 3.70 9.93 0.14
C GLN A 72 4.10 9.47 -1.27
N GLU A 73 4.69 8.31 -1.39
CA GLU A 73 5.13 7.73 -2.66
C GLU A 73 4.02 7.00 -3.43
N PHE A 74 2.90 6.69 -2.74
CA PHE A 74 1.88 5.79 -3.29
C PHE A 74 1.29 6.24 -4.62
N ASP A 75 1.06 7.55 -4.81
CA ASP A 75 0.47 8.08 -6.05
C ASP A 75 1.36 7.82 -7.27
N GLN A 76 2.68 7.85 -7.08
CA GLN A 76 3.63 7.51 -8.13
C GLN A 76 3.61 6.00 -8.39
N VAL A 77 3.72 5.19 -7.36
CA VAL A 77 3.72 3.73 -7.45
C VAL A 77 2.43 3.21 -8.10
N ALA A 78 1.28 3.78 -7.72
CA ALA A 78 0.00 3.40 -8.30
C ALA A 78 -0.09 3.73 -9.80
N ARG A 79 0.45 4.88 -10.23
CA ARG A 79 0.54 5.22 -11.67
C ARG A 79 1.48 4.28 -12.43
N GLU A 80 2.65 3.94 -11.86
CA GLU A 80 3.61 3.03 -12.47
C GLU A 80 3.05 1.62 -12.68
N LEU A 81 2.16 1.20 -11.79
CA LEU A 81 1.53 -0.13 -11.78
C LEU A 81 0.13 -0.17 -12.39
N ASP A 82 -0.39 0.98 -12.84
CA ASP A 82 -1.78 1.13 -13.32
C ASP A 82 -2.82 0.62 -12.31
N VAL A 83 -2.59 0.88 -11.02
CA VAL A 83 -3.49 0.47 -9.93
C VAL A 83 -4.47 1.59 -9.59
N PRO A 84 -5.79 1.35 -9.67
CA PRO A 84 -6.78 2.34 -9.31
C PRO A 84 -6.75 2.63 -7.80
N PHE A 85 -6.75 3.91 -7.45
CA PHE A 85 -6.86 4.36 -6.08
C PHE A 85 -7.57 5.72 -6.02
N LYS A 86 -8.02 6.09 -4.83
CA LYS A 86 -8.66 7.39 -4.61
C LYS A 86 -8.23 7.97 -3.26
N ARG A 87 -7.79 9.23 -3.27
CA ARG A 87 -7.57 10.03 -2.06
C ARG A 87 -8.93 10.53 -1.55
N THR A 88 -9.62 9.67 -0.81
CA THR A 88 -10.95 9.99 -0.24
C THR A 88 -10.87 10.82 1.03
N GLY A 89 -9.69 10.89 1.63
CA GLY A 89 -9.52 11.37 2.99
C GLY A 89 -10.10 10.41 4.02
N LYS A 90 -10.03 10.83 5.28
CA LYS A 90 -10.58 10.09 6.41
C LYS A 90 -11.07 11.03 7.50
N LEU A 91 -12.29 10.80 7.95
CA LEU A 91 -12.87 11.43 9.15
C LEU A 91 -12.69 10.50 10.35
N ILE A 92 -12.18 11.03 11.46
CA ILE A 92 -12.22 10.38 12.75
C ILE A 92 -13.14 11.22 13.64
N VAL A 93 -14.36 10.74 13.83
CA VAL A 93 -15.44 11.50 14.46
C VAL A 93 -15.36 11.51 15.99
N GLY A 94 -15.76 12.63 16.59
CA GLY A 94 -15.84 12.82 18.02
C GLY A 94 -17.24 13.27 18.47
N PHE A 95 -17.66 12.84 19.67
CA PHE A 95 -18.95 13.11 20.27
C PHE A 95 -18.84 13.84 21.61
N THR A 96 -17.71 13.70 22.31
CA THR A 96 -17.49 14.20 23.68
C THR A 96 -16.16 14.93 23.77
N ASP A 97 -15.97 15.71 24.83
CA ASP A 97 -14.71 16.42 25.09
C ASP A 97 -13.52 15.45 25.27
N GLU A 98 -13.75 14.26 25.82
CA GLU A 98 -12.74 13.22 25.91
C GLU A 98 -12.28 12.79 24.49
N HIS A 99 -13.22 12.62 23.55
CA HIS A 99 -12.90 12.34 22.15
C HIS A 99 -12.09 13.50 21.52
N ARG A 100 -12.41 14.76 21.87
CA ARG A 100 -11.67 15.92 21.39
C ARG A 100 -10.18 15.86 21.78
N LEU A 101 -9.91 15.65 23.06
CA LEU A 101 -8.55 15.50 23.58
C LEU A 101 -7.79 14.37 22.88
N ARG A 102 -8.47 13.28 22.60
CA ARG A 102 -7.87 12.14 21.89
C ARG A 102 -7.54 12.46 20.43
N LEU A 103 -8.40 13.21 19.74
CA LEU A 103 -8.14 13.66 18.37
C LEU A 103 -6.98 14.65 18.30
N GLU A 104 -6.86 15.56 19.26
CA GLU A 104 -5.73 16.48 19.39
C GLU A 104 -4.41 15.71 19.59
N GLN A 105 -4.42 14.64 20.38
CA GLN A 105 -3.26 13.75 20.53
C GLN A 105 -2.90 13.02 19.22
N PHE A 106 -3.91 12.61 18.45
CA PHE A 106 -3.67 12.01 17.13
C PHE A 106 -3.11 13.01 16.14
N MET A 107 -3.58 14.26 16.15
CA MET A 107 -3.05 15.35 15.33
C MET A 107 -1.59 15.62 15.67
N ALA A 108 -1.27 15.88 16.94
CA ALA A 108 0.10 16.14 17.39
C ALA A 108 1.07 14.98 17.01
N ARG A 109 0.60 13.74 17.16
CA ARG A 109 1.37 12.56 16.75
C ARG A 109 1.54 12.47 15.24
N GLY A 110 0.50 12.76 14.48
CA GLY A 110 0.52 12.77 13.03
C GLY A 110 1.50 13.82 12.48
N GLU A 111 1.46 15.02 13.02
CA GLU A 111 2.39 16.10 12.69
C GLU A 111 3.84 15.72 13.02
N ALA A 112 4.08 15.14 14.21
CA ALA A 112 5.38 14.63 14.61
C ALA A 112 5.89 13.48 13.72
N ASN A 113 5.00 12.73 13.09
CA ASN A 113 5.32 11.69 12.11
C ASN A 113 5.50 12.24 10.69
N GLY A 114 5.19 13.51 10.43
CA GLY A 114 5.29 14.14 9.11
C GLY A 114 4.02 14.02 8.24
N VAL A 115 2.89 13.66 8.83
CA VAL A 115 1.58 13.67 8.12
C VAL A 115 1.12 15.10 7.93
N LYS A 116 0.78 15.48 6.71
CA LYS A 116 0.37 16.84 6.35
C LYS A 116 -1.15 16.96 6.24
N GLY A 117 -1.65 18.18 6.51
CA GLY A 117 -3.03 18.56 6.27
C GLY A 117 -4.03 17.96 7.28
N LEU A 118 -3.59 17.57 8.48
CA LEU A 118 -4.50 17.18 9.55
C LEU A 118 -5.23 18.41 10.08
N GLU A 119 -6.54 18.33 10.21
CA GLU A 119 -7.39 19.42 10.67
C GLU A 119 -8.43 18.92 11.66
N LEU A 120 -8.65 19.69 12.74
CA LEU A 120 -9.82 19.50 13.59
C LEU A 120 -10.96 20.35 13.01
N ILE A 121 -12.03 19.69 12.58
CA ILE A 121 -13.15 20.32 11.89
C ILE A 121 -14.44 20.24 12.70
N ASP A 122 -15.31 21.23 12.52
CA ASP A 122 -16.62 21.29 13.13
C ASP A 122 -17.68 20.51 12.35
N ARG A 123 -18.90 20.45 12.89
CA ARG A 123 -20.03 19.76 12.27
C ARG A 123 -20.32 20.28 10.86
N LYS A 124 -20.26 21.60 10.65
CA LYS A 124 -20.55 22.21 9.37
C LYS A 124 -19.59 21.70 8.29
N ARG A 125 -18.31 21.68 8.58
CA ARG A 125 -17.30 21.17 7.66
C ARG A 125 -17.41 19.67 7.43
N MET A 126 -17.83 18.92 8.45
CA MET A 126 -18.13 17.49 8.30
C MET A 126 -19.28 17.25 7.32
N ASP A 127 -20.37 18.04 7.42
CA ASP A 127 -21.53 17.93 6.53
C ASP A 127 -21.18 18.19 5.07
N GLU A 128 -20.22 19.09 4.81
CA GLU A 128 -19.72 19.36 3.47
C GLU A 128 -18.93 18.18 2.89
N LEU A 129 -18.22 17.42 3.74
CA LEU A 129 -17.41 16.28 3.33
C LEU A 129 -18.22 14.98 3.26
N ASP A 130 -19.03 14.73 4.26
CA ASP A 130 -19.92 13.57 4.38
C ASP A 130 -21.10 13.89 5.29
N PRO A 131 -22.25 14.24 4.75
CA PRO A 131 -23.44 14.58 5.55
C PRO A 131 -24.01 13.38 6.33
N SER A 132 -23.61 12.14 5.98
CA SER A 132 -24.02 10.92 6.68
C SER A 132 -23.16 10.61 7.90
N ALA A 133 -22.02 11.26 8.05
CA ALA A 133 -21.11 11.04 9.16
C ALA A 133 -21.75 11.49 10.49
N GLY A 134 -21.75 10.63 11.50
CA GLY A 134 -22.15 10.99 12.86
C GLY A 134 -21.13 11.93 13.54
N GLY A 135 -21.43 12.34 14.79
CA GLY A 135 -20.50 13.14 15.61
C GLY A 135 -20.73 14.64 15.55
N ASN A 136 -20.05 15.37 16.44
CA ASN A 136 -20.17 16.82 16.61
C ASN A 136 -18.98 17.56 15.98
N PHE A 137 -17.86 16.88 15.83
CA PHE A 137 -16.60 17.34 15.25
C PHE A 137 -15.80 16.13 14.76
N ALA A 138 -14.76 16.35 13.98
CA ALA A 138 -13.87 15.28 13.54
C ALA A 138 -12.43 15.79 13.35
N MET A 139 -11.46 14.86 13.37
CA MET A 139 -10.20 15.07 12.75
C MET A 139 -10.30 14.64 11.28
N TRP A 140 -9.98 15.54 10.38
CA TRP A 140 -9.88 15.31 8.95
C TRP A 140 -8.45 14.99 8.55
N CYS A 141 -8.25 13.92 7.78
CA CYS A 141 -6.95 13.54 7.22
C CYS A 141 -7.07 13.38 5.70
N PRO A 142 -6.75 14.39 4.89
CA PRO A 142 -6.85 14.32 3.43
C PRO A 142 -5.85 13.34 2.80
N ALA A 143 -4.73 13.06 3.47
CA ALA A 143 -3.70 12.15 2.97
C ALA A 143 -4.12 10.66 2.98
N SER A 144 -5.22 10.31 3.65
CA SER A 144 -5.76 8.95 3.60
C SER A 144 -6.51 8.68 2.29
N GLY A 145 -6.59 7.42 1.89
CA GLY A 145 -7.28 7.02 0.68
C GLY A 145 -7.73 5.57 0.71
N ILE A 146 -8.25 5.12 -0.40
CA ILE A 146 -8.63 3.73 -0.64
C ILE A 146 -8.02 3.22 -1.94
N LEU A 147 -7.70 1.95 -1.96
CA LEU A 147 -7.21 1.22 -3.14
C LEU A 147 -7.77 -0.21 -3.13
N ASP A 148 -7.68 -0.88 -4.27
CA ASP A 148 -7.91 -2.33 -4.31
C ASP A 148 -6.62 -3.05 -3.90
N PRO A 149 -6.56 -3.64 -2.69
CA PRO A 149 -5.34 -4.28 -2.20
C PRO A 149 -5.01 -5.57 -2.96
N PHE A 150 -6.02 -6.19 -3.58
CA PHE A 150 -5.84 -7.38 -4.39
C PHE A 150 -5.14 -7.02 -5.70
N LEU A 151 -5.68 -6.06 -6.45
CA LEU A 151 -5.06 -5.56 -7.68
C LEU A 151 -3.65 -5.01 -7.43
N TYR A 152 -3.46 -4.26 -6.35
CA TYR A 152 -2.14 -3.72 -6.01
C TYR A 152 -1.10 -4.82 -5.80
N THR A 153 -1.45 -5.87 -5.04
CA THR A 153 -0.52 -6.99 -4.78
C THR A 153 -0.20 -7.76 -6.05
N ILE A 154 -1.19 -8.01 -6.91
CA ILE A 154 -0.99 -8.69 -8.20
C ILE A 154 -0.10 -7.84 -9.11
N ALA A 155 -0.38 -6.55 -9.25
CA ALA A 155 0.42 -5.67 -10.10
C ALA A 155 1.89 -5.59 -9.67
N LEU A 156 2.16 -5.61 -8.36
CA LEU A 156 3.53 -5.71 -7.83
C LEU A 156 4.21 -7.01 -8.26
N ALA A 157 3.51 -8.15 -8.13
CA ALA A 157 4.04 -9.46 -8.50
C ALA A 157 4.27 -9.58 -10.00
N GLU A 158 3.31 -9.15 -10.82
CA GLU A 158 3.42 -9.15 -12.29
C GLU A 158 4.57 -8.25 -12.77
N ASN A 159 4.72 -7.07 -12.19
CA ASN A 159 5.82 -6.17 -12.50
C ASN A 159 7.18 -6.80 -12.15
N ALA A 160 7.30 -7.49 -11.01
CA ALA A 160 8.51 -8.21 -10.66
C ALA A 160 8.85 -9.31 -11.66
N VAL A 161 7.85 -10.12 -12.06
CA VAL A 161 8.03 -11.18 -13.06
C VAL A 161 8.41 -10.62 -14.44
N HIS A 162 7.75 -9.53 -14.86
CA HIS A 162 8.10 -8.86 -16.12
C HIS A 162 9.55 -8.37 -16.15
N ASN A 163 10.09 -8.00 -14.98
CA ASN A 163 11.49 -7.59 -14.84
C ASN A 163 12.44 -8.73 -14.45
N GLY A 164 12.02 -10.00 -14.63
CA GLY A 164 12.89 -11.18 -14.55
C GLY A 164 12.90 -11.91 -13.21
N ALA A 165 12.05 -11.53 -12.24
CA ALA A 165 11.86 -12.38 -11.05
C ALA A 165 11.10 -13.66 -11.45
N GLU A 166 11.54 -14.79 -10.92
CA GLU A 166 10.85 -16.05 -11.13
C GLU A 166 9.85 -16.30 -9.98
N SER A 167 8.61 -16.58 -10.36
CA SER A 167 7.63 -17.14 -9.43
C SER A 167 7.49 -18.62 -9.77
N PRO A 168 8.23 -19.53 -9.15
CA PRO A 168 8.05 -20.93 -9.40
C PRO A 168 6.67 -21.34 -8.91
N ALA A 169 5.78 -21.59 -9.88
CA ALA A 169 4.60 -22.38 -9.62
C ALA A 169 5.02 -23.66 -8.89
N ARG A 170 4.17 -24.16 -7.97
CA ARG A 170 4.40 -25.45 -7.30
C ARG A 170 4.96 -26.48 -8.29
N PRO A 171 5.94 -27.30 -7.90
CA PRO A 171 6.41 -28.39 -8.73
C PRO A 171 5.22 -29.23 -9.23
N GLY A 172 4.99 -29.27 -10.53
CA GLY A 172 3.92 -30.06 -11.14
C GLY A 172 2.72 -29.30 -11.70
N ARG A 173 2.67 -27.97 -11.65
CA ARG A 173 1.67 -27.19 -12.39
C ARG A 173 2.28 -26.51 -13.63
N PRO A 174 1.58 -26.49 -14.78
CA PRO A 174 1.99 -25.70 -15.93
C PRO A 174 2.08 -24.22 -15.52
N THR A 175 3.09 -23.52 -16.05
CA THR A 175 3.21 -22.07 -15.94
C THR A 175 1.88 -21.41 -16.28
N ALA A 176 1.42 -20.51 -15.40
CA ALA A 176 0.21 -19.74 -15.65
C ALA A 176 0.27 -19.08 -17.03
N PRO A 177 -0.87 -19.03 -17.76
CA PRO A 177 -0.90 -18.34 -19.04
C PRO A 177 -0.44 -16.89 -18.81
N THR A 178 0.50 -16.46 -19.63
CA THR A 178 0.95 -15.08 -19.69
C THR A 178 -0.28 -14.18 -19.90
N CYS A 179 -0.67 -13.46 -18.88
CA CYS A 179 -1.63 -12.39 -19.05
C CYS A 179 -0.98 -11.37 -19.97
N SER A 180 -1.57 -11.15 -21.14
CA SER A 180 -1.10 -10.21 -22.13
C SER A 180 -1.24 -8.80 -21.55
N THR A 181 -0.15 -8.26 -21.07
CA THR A 181 -0.02 -6.85 -20.69
C THR A 181 -0.32 -5.98 -21.93
N PRO A 182 -1.09 -4.91 -21.81
CA PRO A 182 -1.27 -3.98 -22.91
C PRO A 182 0.11 -3.40 -23.34
N PRO A 183 0.36 -3.26 -24.65
CA PRO A 183 1.63 -2.76 -25.14
C PRO A 183 1.79 -1.29 -24.75
N GLY A 184 2.74 -0.98 -23.87
CA GLY A 184 3.08 0.39 -23.51
C GLY A 184 3.72 0.63 -22.15
N ALA A 185 3.70 -0.32 -21.23
CA ALA A 185 4.36 -0.16 -19.94
C ALA A 185 5.84 -0.58 -19.99
N THR A 186 6.65 0.18 -20.67
CA THR A 186 8.10 0.07 -20.56
C THR A 186 8.57 0.81 -19.32
N PHE A 187 9.10 0.09 -18.37
CA PHE A 187 9.83 0.65 -17.24
C PHE A 187 11.15 1.24 -17.79
N THR A 188 11.23 2.55 -17.84
CA THR A 188 12.51 3.25 -18.01
C THR A 188 13.13 3.39 -16.62
N PRO A 189 14.37 2.88 -16.38
CA PRO A 189 15.04 3.14 -15.12
C PRO A 189 15.24 4.65 -15.00
N ALA A 190 14.63 5.27 -13.98
CA ALA A 190 14.93 6.63 -13.63
C ALA A 190 16.40 6.68 -13.22
N GLY A 191 17.21 7.48 -13.91
CA GLY A 191 18.59 7.76 -13.53
C GLY A 191 18.58 8.42 -12.13
N TRP A 192 19.46 7.93 -11.28
CA TRP A 192 19.85 8.54 -10.02
C TRP A 192 20.81 9.69 -10.32
#